data_ea6c7d9f040984f70f86f724f175bdf6
#
_entry.id   ea6c7d9f040984f70f86f724f175bdf6
#
_cell.length_a   1.000
_cell.length_b   1.000
_cell.length_c   1.000
_cell.angle_alpha   90.00
_cell.angle_beta   90.00
_cell.angle_gamma   90.00
#
_symmetry.space_group_name_H-M   'P 1'
#
loop_
_entity.id
_entity.type
_entity.pdbx_description
1 polymer ?
#
loop_
_entity_poly.entity_id
_entity_poly.type
_entity_poly.pdbx_seq_one_letter_code
_entity_poly.pdbx_strand_id
1 'polypeptide(L)'
;MRLSELLEGVGFGSEKFLVDPEIQRVVHDSRIVQKGDLFCCIPGLEYDGHDFVSDVVEAGASAVVSERPLNIEIPLIRTESARQSLAQLSSFHAGNPSRDLKIVGVTGTNGKTSVVHLLEQILNNSGHSVRSSGTLTGERTTPEAPELQNQFSTWHGQGIKNVAMEVSSHALEQFRVDGTEFEAVAFTNLSRDHLDYHRSLEEYYKAKERLFSNSFSSKAVVVIGQEFGDRIAATALNNGLEVIGVNP
;
A
#
# COMPACT_ATOMS: atom_id res chain seq x y z
N MET A 1 -1.62 4.79 -20.54
CA MET A 1 -0.14 4.67 -20.35
C MET A 1 0.33 3.41 -21.06
N ARG A 2 1.45 3.43 -21.79
CA ARG A 2 1.99 2.21 -22.40
C ARG A 2 2.53 1.25 -21.34
N LEU A 3 2.43 -0.06 -21.60
CA LEU A 3 2.98 -1.07 -20.68
C LEU A 3 4.49 -0.88 -20.45
N SER A 4 5.25 -0.63 -21.51
CA SER A 4 6.70 -0.38 -21.43
C SER A 4 7.03 0.81 -20.52
N GLU A 5 6.29 1.91 -20.65
CA GLU A 5 6.43 3.12 -19.83
C GLU A 5 6.13 2.82 -18.34
N LEU A 6 5.05 2.07 -18.08
CA LEU A 6 4.65 1.65 -16.75
C LEU A 6 5.74 0.79 -16.08
N LEU A 7 6.29 -0.18 -16.80
CA LEU A 7 7.31 -1.10 -16.27
C LEU A 7 8.65 -0.39 -16.04
N GLU A 8 9.07 0.46 -16.97
CA GLU A 8 10.29 1.26 -16.82
C GLU A 8 10.20 2.18 -15.60
N GLY A 9 9.03 2.81 -15.41
CA GLY A 9 8.78 3.73 -14.28
C GLY A 9 8.86 3.09 -12.90
N VAL A 10 8.63 1.77 -12.79
CA VAL A 10 8.74 1.01 -11.54
C VAL A 10 10.01 0.15 -11.47
N GLY A 11 10.90 0.25 -12.47
CA GLY A 11 12.20 -0.42 -12.44
C GLY A 11 12.19 -1.91 -12.82
N PHE A 12 11.15 -2.40 -13.51
CA PHE A 12 11.11 -3.77 -14.04
C PHE A 12 12.08 -3.99 -15.23
N GLY A 13 12.75 -2.93 -15.69
CA GLY A 13 13.65 -2.99 -16.84
C GLY A 13 12.90 -2.97 -18.18
N SER A 14 13.66 -2.95 -19.26
CA SER A 14 13.12 -2.92 -20.63
C SER A 14 12.86 -4.35 -21.13
N GLU A 15 11.86 -5.03 -20.62
CA GLU A 15 11.38 -6.25 -21.27
C GLU A 15 10.78 -5.90 -22.65
N LYS A 16 11.25 -6.59 -23.69
CA LYS A 16 10.74 -6.42 -25.05
C LYS A 16 9.58 -7.38 -25.27
N PHE A 17 8.39 -6.85 -25.27
CA PHE A 17 7.20 -7.58 -25.69
C PHE A 17 6.98 -7.45 -27.20
N LEU A 18 6.35 -8.45 -27.81
CA LEU A 18 5.93 -8.37 -29.22
C LEU A 18 4.87 -7.28 -29.43
N VAL A 19 4.08 -7.01 -28.41
CA VAL A 19 3.02 -5.99 -28.39
C VAL A 19 3.22 -5.14 -27.14
N ASP A 20 3.14 -3.82 -27.28
CA ASP A 20 3.19 -2.86 -26.18
C ASP A 20 1.80 -2.21 -26.00
N PRO A 21 0.88 -2.86 -25.24
CA PRO A 21 -0.48 -2.38 -25.09
C PRO A 21 -0.57 -1.13 -24.23
N GLU A 22 -1.66 -0.38 -24.42
CA GLU A 22 -2.05 0.68 -23.51
C GLU A 22 -2.76 0.08 -22.29
N ILE A 23 -2.28 0.41 -21.09
CA ILE A 23 -2.86 -0.04 -19.81
C ILE A 23 -3.80 1.04 -19.30
N GLN A 24 -5.06 0.64 -19.06
CA GLN A 24 -6.12 1.51 -18.55
C GLN A 24 -6.20 1.48 -17.04
N ARG A 25 -6.02 0.30 -16.43
CA ARG A 25 -6.05 0.10 -14.98
C ARG A 25 -5.09 -1.01 -14.57
N VAL A 26 -4.65 -0.97 -13.32
CA VAL A 26 -3.94 -2.07 -12.65
C VAL A 26 -4.93 -2.72 -11.67
N VAL A 27 -5.18 -4.01 -11.81
CA VAL A 27 -6.22 -4.73 -11.06
C VAL A 27 -5.73 -6.11 -10.57
N HIS A 28 -6.38 -6.64 -9.53
CA HIS A 28 -6.08 -7.97 -8.96
C HIS A 28 -7.33 -8.82 -8.73
N ASP A 29 -8.51 -8.23 -8.84
CA ASP A 29 -9.78 -8.95 -8.75
C ASP A 29 -10.24 -9.36 -10.17
N SER A 30 -10.24 -10.67 -10.44
CA SER A 30 -10.60 -11.22 -11.74
C SER A 30 -12.04 -10.89 -12.18
N ARG A 31 -12.94 -10.67 -11.23
CA ARG A 31 -14.38 -10.41 -11.47
C ARG A 31 -14.64 -9.02 -12.09
N ILE A 32 -13.71 -8.09 -11.92
CA ILE A 32 -13.86 -6.70 -12.40
C ILE A 32 -12.99 -6.37 -13.60
N VAL A 33 -12.25 -7.37 -14.12
CA VAL A 33 -11.34 -7.18 -15.26
C VAL A 33 -12.11 -6.72 -16.50
N GLN A 34 -11.54 -5.75 -17.19
CA GLN A 34 -12.05 -5.16 -18.42
C GLN A 34 -10.93 -5.07 -19.47
N LYS A 35 -11.34 -4.76 -20.70
CA LYS A 35 -10.40 -4.55 -21.80
C LYS A 35 -9.41 -3.42 -21.46
N GLY A 36 -8.13 -3.70 -21.61
CA GLY A 36 -7.07 -2.73 -21.34
C GLY A 36 -6.45 -2.85 -19.93
N ASP A 37 -6.95 -3.73 -19.07
CA ASP A 37 -6.41 -3.91 -17.73
C ASP A 37 -5.08 -4.68 -17.72
N LEU A 38 -4.21 -4.32 -16.77
CA LEU A 38 -3.09 -5.13 -16.32
C LEU A 38 -3.55 -5.91 -15.09
N PHE A 39 -3.63 -7.22 -15.22
CA PHE A 39 -4.05 -8.11 -14.13
C PHE A 39 -2.85 -8.65 -13.35
N CYS A 40 -2.85 -8.50 -12.02
CA CYS A 40 -1.84 -9.07 -11.13
C CYS A 40 -2.37 -10.36 -10.49
N CYS A 41 -1.74 -11.50 -10.79
CA CYS A 41 -2.07 -12.79 -10.21
C CYS A 41 -1.58 -12.85 -8.76
N ILE A 42 -2.46 -12.55 -7.82
CA ILE A 42 -2.14 -12.59 -6.39
C ILE A 42 -2.41 -14.00 -5.84
N PRO A 43 -1.39 -14.70 -5.31
CA PRO A 43 -1.61 -15.92 -4.54
C PRO A 43 -2.37 -15.59 -3.26
N GLY A 44 -3.55 -16.14 -3.08
CA GLY A 44 -4.40 -15.98 -1.89
C GLY A 44 -4.46 -17.25 -1.07
N LEU A 45 -5.07 -17.17 0.13
CA LEU A 45 -5.25 -18.33 1.01
C LEU A 45 -6.36 -19.27 0.52
N GLU A 46 -7.44 -18.72 -0.05
CA GLU A 46 -8.58 -19.48 -0.54
C GLU A 46 -8.59 -19.60 -2.08
N TYR A 47 -8.13 -18.56 -2.76
CA TYR A 47 -8.12 -18.48 -4.23
C TYR A 47 -6.75 -18.01 -4.70
N ASP A 48 -6.22 -18.65 -5.73
CA ASP A 48 -5.01 -18.23 -6.42
C ASP A 48 -5.39 -17.43 -7.68
N GLY A 49 -4.95 -16.19 -7.78
CA GLY A 49 -5.20 -15.34 -8.95
C GLY A 49 -4.74 -15.96 -10.28
N HIS A 50 -3.77 -16.88 -10.22
CA HIS A 50 -3.30 -17.61 -11.40
C HIS A 50 -4.36 -18.55 -11.98
N ASP A 51 -5.30 -19.04 -11.19
CA ASP A 51 -6.35 -19.96 -11.65
C ASP A 51 -7.37 -19.26 -12.55
N PHE A 52 -7.44 -17.92 -12.50
CA PHE A 52 -8.36 -17.11 -13.27
C PHE A 52 -7.75 -16.48 -14.53
N VAL A 53 -6.50 -16.84 -14.89
CA VAL A 53 -5.78 -16.21 -15.99
C VAL A 53 -6.51 -16.38 -17.33
N SER A 54 -7.08 -17.55 -17.61
CA SER A 54 -7.86 -17.77 -18.83
C SER A 54 -9.07 -16.83 -18.91
N ASP A 55 -9.79 -16.69 -17.80
CA ASP A 55 -11.00 -15.86 -17.72
C ASP A 55 -10.67 -14.38 -17.90
N VAL A 56 -9.57 -13.89 -17.28
CA VAL A 56 -9.17 -12.48 -17.40
C VAL A 56 -8.63 -12.15 -18.79
N VAL A 57 -7.96 -13.10 -19.46
CA VAL A 57 -7.54 -12.92 -20.86
C VAL A 57 -8.75 -12.84 -21.77
N GLU A 58 -9.75 -13.70 -21.57
CA GLU A 58 -11.02 -13.68 -22.32
C GLU A 58 -11.81 -12.39 -22.05
N ALA A 59 -11.79 -11.87 -20.81
CA ALA A 59 -12.39 -10.58 -20.44
C ALA A 59 -11.66 -9.37 -21.03
N GLY A 60 -10.47 -9.57 -21.64
CA GLY A 60 -9.74 -8.54 -22.37
C GLY A 60 -8.58 -7.90 -21.60
N ALA A 61 -8.04 -8.56 -20.58
CA ALA A 61 -6.79 -8.13 -19.97
C ALA A 61 -5.71 -7.95 -21.05
N SER A 62 -4.98 -6.86 -20.98
CA SER A 62 -3.94 -6.53 -21.99
C SER A 62 -2.55 -7.01 -21.59
N ALA A 63 -2.32 -7.29 -20.31
CA ALA A 63 -1.11 -7.88 -19.79
C ALA A 63 -1.38 -8.55 -18.43
N VAL A 64 -0.47 -9.44 -18.01
CA VAL A 64 -0.54 -10.17 -16.75
C VAL A 64 0.77 -10.08 -15.99
N VAL A 65 0.71 -9.84 -14.68
CA VAL A 65 1.84 -9.95 -13.73
C VAL A 65 1.71 -11.28 -12.98
N SER A 66 2.77 -12.07 -12.92
CA SER A 66 2.73 -13.41 -12.34
C SER A 66 4.04 -13.79 -11.64
N GLU A 67 3.94 -14.55 -10.56
CA GLU A 67 5.09 -15.15 -9.84
C GLU A 67 5.58 -16.43 -10.50
N ARG A 68 4.81 -17.02 -11.41
CA ARG A 68 5.15 -18.27 -12.12
C ARG A 68 4.95 -18.14 -13.64
N PRO A 69 5.63 -18.98 -14.46
CA PRO A 69 5.44 -18.97 -15.91
C PRO A 69 4.00 -19.38 -16.24
N LEU A 70 3.44 -18.67 -17.22
CA LEU A 70 2.11 -18.93 -17.77
C LEU A 70 2.23 -19.07 -19.30
N ASN A 71 1.40 -19.91 -19.89
CA ASN A 71 1.31 -20.04 -21.34
C ASN A 71 0.13 -19.20 -21.85
N ILE A 72 0.38 -17.93 -22.17
CA ILE A 72 -0.61 -16.95 -22.64
C ILE A 72 -0.03 -16.17 -23.82
N GLU A 73 -0.92 -15.62 -24.66
CA GLU A 73 -0.54 -14.87 -25.87
C GLU A 73 -0.33 -13.37 -25.62
N ILE A 74 -0.80 -12.85 -24.48
CA ILE A 74 -0.59 -11.45 -24.10
C ILE A 74 0.69 -11.27 -23.26
N PRO A 75 1.24 -10.05 -23.13
CA PRO A 75 2.42 -9.78 -22.33
C PRO A 75 2.33 -10.35 -20.92
N LEU A 76 3.35 -11.13 -20.52
CA LEU A 76 3.51 -11.72 -19.21
C LEU A 76 4.73 -11.10 -18.52
N ILE A 77 4.49 -10.41 -17.42
CA ILE A 77 5.52 -9.80 -16.57
C ILE A 77 5.81 -10.75 -15.41
N ARG A 78 7.07 -11.17 -15.31
CA ARG A 78 7.52 -12.05 -14.22
C ARG A 78 8.03 -11.24 -13.05
N THR A 79 7.62 -11.64 -11.84
CA THR A 79 8.00 -10.98 -10.59
C THR A 79 8.23 -11.99 -9.46
N GLU A 80 8.95 -11.60 -8.43
CA GLU A 80 9.10 -12.37 -7.20
C GLU A 80 7.91 -12.20 -6.26
N SER A 81 7.22 -11.04 -6.32
CA SER A 81 6.04 -10.74 -5.52
C SER A 81 5.02 -9.94 -6.34
N ALA A 82 3.93 -10.62 -6.72
CA ALA A 82 2.82 -9.99 -7.43
C ALA A 82 2.11 -8.93 -6.58
N ARG A 83 2.07 -9.09 -5.25
CA ARG A 83 1.50 -8.08 -4.34
C ARG A 83 2.33 -6.81 -4.29
N GLN A 84 3.65 -6.93 -4.18
CA GLN A 84 4.54 -5.77 -4.18
C GLN A 84 4.51 -5.07 -5.54
N SER A 85 4.51 -5.84 -6.61
CA SER A 85 4.36 -5.32 -7.98
C SER A 85 3.04 -4.59 -8.18
N LEU A 86 1.92 -5.16 -7.68
CA LEU A 86 0.60 -4.53 -7.71
C LEU A 86 0.65 -3.12 -7.10
N ALA A 87 1.28 -2.99 -5.92
CA ALA A 87 1.34 -1.70 -5.22
C ALA A 87 2.18 -0.66 -5.98
N GLN A 88 3.36 -1.05 -6.45
CA GLN A 88 4.26 -0.17 -7.20
C GLN A 88 3.65 0.27 -8.55
N LEU A 89 3.10 -0.69 -9.30
CA LEU A 89 2.43 -0.43 -10.58
C LEU A 89 1.21 0.46 -10.40
N SER A 90 0.40 0.22 -9.35
CA SER A 90 -0.76 1.05 -9.05
C SER A 90 -0.37 2.48 -8.70
N SER A 91 0.69 2.67 -7.90
CA SER A 91 1.19 3.99 -7.55
C SER A 91 1.68 4.76 -8.78
N PHE A 92 2.52 4.13 -9.60
CA PHE A 92 3.04 4.77 -10.80
C PHE A 92 1.94 5.07 -11.82
N HIS A 93 1.03 4.11 -12.05
CA HIS A 93 -0.11 4.29 -12.96
C HIS A 93 -1.02 5.45 -12.54
N ALA A 94 -1.21 5.65 -11.24
CA ALA A 94 -1.97 6.77 -10.67
C ALA A 94 -1.20 8.10 -10.66
N GLY A 95 0.06 8.13 -11.11
CA GLY A 95 0.93 9.32 -11.15
C GLY A 95 1.70 9.58 -9.86
N ASN A 96 1.93 8.55 -9.02
CA ASN A 96 2.62 8.65 -7.72
C ASN A 96 2.02 9.74 -6.80
N PRO A 97 0.72 9.72 -6.54
CA PRO A 97 0.01 10.84 -5.89
C PRO A 97 0.50 11.15 -4.48
N SER A 98 1.11 10.18 -3.80
CA SER A 98 1.67 10.37 -2.45
C SER A 98 2.83 11.36 -2.39
N ARG A 99 3.50 11.66 -3.52
CA ARG A 99 4.58 12.65 -3.59
C ARG A 99 4.07 14.09 -3.47
N ASP A 100 2.82 14.31 -3.85
CA ASP A 100 2.18 15.63 -3.82
C ASP A 100 1.25 15.82 -2.62
N LEU A 101 1.09 14.77 -1.79
CA LEU A 101 0.28 14.74 -0.59
C LEU A 101 1.16 14.59 0.66
N LYS A 102 0.81 15.28 1.73
CA LYS A 102 1.39 15.06 3.06
C LYS A 102 0.58 13.98 3.77
N ILE A 103 1.05 12.74 3.71
CA ILE A 103 0.34 11.58 4.25
C ILE A 103 0.94 11.21 5.61
N VAL A 104 0.11 11.13 6.65
CA VAL A 104 0.49 10.57 7.95
C VAL A 104 -0.11 9.18 8.08
N GLY A 105 0.75 8.17 8.19
CA GLY A 105 0.35 6.77 8.39
C GLY A 105 0.39 6.38 9.87
N VAL A 106 -0.72 5.85 10.41
CA VAL A 106 -0.82 5.46 11.82
C VAL A 106 -1.00 3.96 11.94
N THR A 107 -0.09 3.28 12.64
CA THR A 107 -0.18 1.85 12.96
C THR A 107 -0.18 1.59 14.46
N GLY A 108 -0.60 0.41 14.85
CA GLY A 108 -0.68 -0.07 16.22
C GLY A 108 -1.84 -1.05 16.41
N THR A 109 -2.00 -1.64 17.57
CA THR A 109 -3.16 -2.48 17.88
C THR A 109 -4.39 -1.60 18.08
N ASN A 110 -4.33 -0.68 19.02
CA ASN A 110 -5.43 0.21 19.40
C ASN A 110 -5.08 1.68 19.13
N GLY A 111 -6.08 2.52 19.00
CA GLY A 111 -5.93 3.98 18.91
C GLY A 111 -5.67 4.52 17.50
N LYS A 112 -5.47 3.70 16.47
CA LYS A 112 -5.28 4.16 15.08
C LYS A 112 -6.39 5.11 14.63
N THR A 113 -7.63 4.65 14.71
CA THR A 113 -8.83 5.42 14.30
C THR A 113 -8.95 6.72 15.08
N SER A 114 -8.71 6.69 16.40
CA SER A 114 -8.78 7.90 17.24
C SER A 114 -7.73 8.92 16.85
N VAL A 115 -6.47 8.47 16.62
CA VAL A 115 -5.38 9.36 16.22
C VAL A 115 -5.64 9.96 14.84
N VAL A 116 -6.07 9.15 13.87
CA VAL A 116 -6.40 9.61 12.50
C VAL A 116 -7.53 10.64 12.54
N HIS A 117 -8.59 10.36 13.29
CA HIS A 117 -9.74 11.27 13.41
C HIS A 117 -9.37 12.58 14.12
N LEU A 118 -8.61 12.52 15.21
CA LEU A 118 -8.13 13.72 15.91
C LEU A 118 -7.22 14.57 15.03
N LEU A 119 -6.31 13.92 14.30
CA LEU A 119 -5.42 14.62 13.36
C LEU A 119 -6.21 15.32 12.26
N GLU A 120 -7.20 14.65 11.68
CA GLU A 120 -8.11 15.26 10.71
C GLU A 120 -8.80 16.48 11.28
N GLN A 121 -9.35 16.40 12.48
CA GLN A 121 -10.04 17.52 13.12
C GLN A 121 -9.10 18.69 13.44
N ILE A 122 -7.90 18.41 13.98
CA ILE A 122 -6.91 19.43 14.31
C ILE A 122 -6.48 20.19 13.04
N LEU A 123 -6.18 19.46 11.97
CA LEU A 123 -5.77 20.06 10.70
C LEU A 123 -6.89 20.89 10.06
N ASN A 124 -8.13 20.37 10.03
CA ASN A 124 -9.29 21.10 9.51
C ASN A 124 -9.54 22.39 10.31
N ASN A 125 -9.50 22.34 11.64
CA ASN A 125 -9.68 23.50 12.50
C ASN A 125 -8.55 24.54 12.35
N SER A 126 -7.37 24.08 11.88
CA SER A 126 -6.23 24.95 11.57
C SER A 126 -6.25 25.50 10.13
N GLY A 127 -7.35 25.28 9.38
CA GLY A 127 -7.53 25.78 8.02
C GLY A 127 -6.84 24.96 6.94
N HIS A 128 -6.38 23.75 7.24
CA HIS A 128 -5.80 22.83 6.27
C HIS A 128 -6.86 21.91 5.68
N SER A 129 -6.89 21.75 4.34
CA SER A 129 -7.73 20.74 3.73
C SER A 129 -7.13 19.35 3.96
N VAL A 130 -7.87 18.46 4.61
CA VAL A 130 -7.44 17.10 4.95
C VAL A 130 -8.53 16.09 4.63
N ARG A 131 -8.12 14.88 4.32
CA ARG A 131 -8.97 13.69 4.22
C ARG A 131 -8.41 12.60 5.12
N SER A 132 -9.29 11.72 5.58
CA SER A 132 -8.89 10.53 6.32
C SER A 132 -9.25 9.24 5.57
N SER A 133 -8.44 8.20 5.77
CA SER A 133 -8.69 6.85 5.29
C SER A 133 -8.53 5.86 6.46
N GLY A 134 -9.54 5.05 6.70
CA GLY A 134 -9.54 4.12 7.82
C GLY A 134 -10.90 3.48 8.05
N THR A 135 -11.05 2.84 9.20
CA THR A 135 -12.22 2.05 9.60
C THR A 135 -13.54 2.83 9.54
N LEU A 136 -13.51 4.15 9.77
CA LEU A 136 -14.72 4.99 9.73
C LEU A 136 -15.11 5.46 8.31
N THR A 137 -14.22 5.34 7.35
CA THR A 137 -14.38 5.93 6.01
C THR A 137 -14.44 4.91 4.87
N GLY A 138 -14.15 3.65 5.13
CA GLY A 138 -14.08 2.61 4.11
C GLY A 138 -14.53 1.24 4.61
N GLU A 139 -14.72 0.32 3.67
CA GLU A 139 -15.05 -1.08 3.95
C GLU A 139 -13.89 -1.82 4.64
N ARG A 140 -12.66 -1.37 4.40
CA ARG A 140 -11.43 -1.90 5.01
C ARG A 140 -10.68 -0.80 5.73
N THR A 141 -10.03 -1.15 6.84
CA THR A 141 -9.16 -0.23 7.58
C THR A 141 -8.07 0.39 6.69
N THR A 142 -7.52 -0.41 5.78
CA THR A 142 -6.58 0.05 4.76
C THR A 142 -6.99 -0.59 3.42
N PRO A 143 -7.32 0.20 2.40
CA PRO A 143 -7.71 -0.31 1.09
C PRO A 143 -6.62 -1.17 0.42
N GLU A 144 -6.98 -1.93 -0.62
CA GLU A 144 -6.00 -2.56 -1.51
C GLU A 144 -5.24 -1.47 -2.30
N ALA A 145 -4.06 -1.81 -2.79
CA ALA A 145 -3.19 -0.81 -3.41
C ALA A 145 -3.82 -0.05 -4.59
N PRO A 146 -4.54 -0.67 -5.54
CA PRO A 146 -5.18 0.07 -6.62
C PRO A 146 -6.22 1.08 -6.13
N GLU A 147 -7.07 0.69 -5.18
CA GLU A 147 -8.08 1.57 -4.59
C GLU A 147 -7.42 2.72 -3.82
N LEU A 148 -6.38 2.43 -3.03
CA LEU A 148 -5.66 3.42 -2.24
C LEU A 148 -5.01 4.50 -3.12
N GLN A 149 -4.31 4.10 -4.17
CA GLN A 149 -3.64 5.04 -5.06
C GLN A 149 -4.64 5.86 -5.89
N ASN A 150 -5.75 5.26 -6.33
CA ASN A 150 -6.83 5.97 -7.00
C ASN A 150 -7.51 6.98 -6.05
N GLN A 151 -7.67 6.63 -4.76
CA GLN A 151 -8.21 7.53 -3.75
C GLN A 151 -7.29 8.74 -3.54
N PHE A 152 -5.98 8.53 -3.44
CA PHE A 152 -5.00 9.60 -3.33
C PHE A 152 -5.00 10.51 -4.57
N SER A 153 -5.01 9.93 -5.76
CA SER A 153 -5.07 10.69 -7.03
C SER A 153 -6.34 11.55 -7.10
N THR A 154 -7.48 10.98 -6.70
CA THR A 154 -8.76 11.71 -6.65
C THR A 154 -8.70 12.88 -5.67
N TRP A 155 -8.19 12.67 -4.46
CA TRP A 155 -8.07 13.73 -3.46
C TRP A 155 -7.09 14.81 -3.88
N HIS A 156 -5.96 14.44 -4.47
CA HIS A 156 -5.01 15.40 -5.03
C HIS A 156 -5.69 16.26 -6.11
N GLY A 157 -6.44 15.63 -7.04
CA GLY A 157 -7.21 16.35 -8.06
C GLY A 157 -8.30 17.30 -7.50
N GLN A 158 -8.80 17.02 -6.29
CA GLN A 158 -9.74 17.89 -5.54
C GLN A 158 -9.03 18.99 -4.75
N GLY A 159 -7.71 19.12 -4.84
CA GLY A 159 -6.93 20.14 -4.13
C GLY A 159 -6.64 19.81 -2.65
N ILE A 160 -6.91 18.58 -2.22
CA ILE A 160 -6.48 18.10 -0.90
C ILE A 160 -4.95 18.04 -0.85
N LYS A 161 -4.37 18.43 0.27
CA LYS A 161 -2.92 18.43 0.48
C LYS A 161 -2.48 17.52 1.63
N ASN A 162 -3.37 17.22 2.55
CA ASN A 162 -3.05 16.45 3.74
C ASN A 162 -3.95 15.21 3.83
N VAL A 163 -3.36 14.09 4.23
CA VAL A 163 -4.08 12.83 4.44
C VAL A 163 -3.65 12.23 5.77
N ALA A 164 -4.61 11.79 6.59
CA ALA A 164 -4.35 10.96 7.75
C ALA A 164 -4.91 9.56 7.47
N MET A 165 -4.11 8.49 7.61
CA MET A 165 -4.60 7.15 7.32
C MET A 165 -4.21 6.10 8.34
N GLU A 166 -5.11 5.14 8.53
CA GLU A 166 -4.82 3.93 9.29
C GLU A 166 -4.02 2.96 8.42
N VAL A 167 -2.93 2.41 8.98
CA VAL A 167 -2.12 1.37 8.36
C VAL A 167 -2.19 0.11 9.20
N SER A 168 -2.96 -0.87 8.76
CA SER A 168 -3.13 -2.14 9.45
C SER A 168 -1.92 -3.07 9.23
N SER A 169 -1.70 -4.02 10.15
CA SER A 169 -0.65 -5.04 9.98
C SER A 169 -0.89 -5.93 8.76
N HIS A 170 -2.16 -6.27 8.49
CA HIS A 170 -2.55 -6.98 7.26
C HIS A 170 -2.14 -6.22 6.00
N ALA A 171 -2.38 -4.90 5.97
CA ALA A 171 -2.01 -4.08 4.83
C ALA A 171 -0.49 -4.03 4.62
N LEU A 172 0.28 -3.97 5.71
CA LEU A 172 1.73 -3.99 5.65
C LEU A 172 2.25 -5.34 5.15
N GLU A 173 1.74 -6.46 5.68
CA GLU A 173 2.14 -7.78 5.26
C GLU A 173 1.73 -8.10 3.81
N GLN A 174 0.58 -7.55 3.40
CA GLN A 174 0.05 -7.69 2.04
C GLN A 174 0.56 -6.59 1.08
N PHE A 175 1.55 -5.80 1.45
CA PHE A 175 2.17 -4.77 0.62
C PHE A 175 1.21 -3.69 0.09
N ARG A 176 0.03 -3.50 0.71
CA ARG A 176 -1.00 -2.59 0.17
C ARG A 176 -0.58 -1.12 0.14
N VAL A 177 0.36 -0.74 1.02
CA VAL A 177 0.88 0.64 1.13
C VAL A 177 2.25 0.81 0.47
N ASP A 178 2.81 -0.23 -0.14
CA ASP A 178 4.04 -0.12 -0.90
C ASP A 178 3.83 0.82 -2.08
N GLY A 179 4.81 1.65 -2.40
CA GLY A 179 4.63 2.74 -3.37
C GLY A 179 3.95 3.99 -2.80
N THR A 180 3.63 4.03 -1.49
CA THR A 180 3.16 5.23 -0.80
C THR A 180 4.33 5.87 -0.03
N GLU A 181 4.60 7.15 -0.30
CA GLU A 181 5.53 7.97 0.47
C GLU A 181 4.76 8.69 1.59
N PHE A 182 5.18 8.50 2.85
CA PHE A 182 4.57 9.16 4.01
C PHE A 182 5.40 10.35 4.46
N GLU A 183 4.75 11.47 4.77
CA GLU A 183 5.39 12.63 5.46
C GLU A 183 5.89 12.23 6.86
N ALA A 184 5.09 11.42 7.57
CA ALA A 184 5.44 10.84 8.84
C ALA A 184 4.67 9.53 9.09
N VAL A 185 5.23 8.64 9.89
CA VAL A 185 4.58 7.42 10.34
C VAL A 185 4.47 7.41 11.87
N ALA A 186 3.38 6.84 12.39
CA ALA A 186 3.13 6.84 13.83
C ALA A 186 2.86 5.42 14.35
N PHE A 187 3.39 5.10 15.54
CA PHE A 187 3.12 3.89 16.29
C PHE A 187 2.44 4.21 17.60
N THR A 188 1.26 3.60 17.83
CA THR A 188 0.50 3.82 19.07
C THR A 188 0.85 2.79 20.15
N ASN A 189 0.67 1.51 19.88
CA ASN A 189 0.93 0.41 20.80
C ASN A 189 0.89 -0.94 20.08
N LEU A 190 1.31 -2.00 20.80
CA LEU A 190 1.11 -3.37 20.38
C LEU A 190 0.68 -4.22 21.59
N SER A 191 -0.46 -4.89 21.44
CA SER A 191 -0.99 -5.85 22.39
C SER A 191 -1.48 -7.10 21.65
N ARG A 192 -1.90 -8.14 22.37
CA ARG A 192 -2.42 -9.36 21.73
C ARG A 192 -3.70 -9.06 20.96
N ASP A 193 -3.61 -9.21 19.64
CA ASP A 193 -4.71 -9.08 18.70
C ASP A 193 -4.34 -9.75 17.37
N HIS A 194 -5.30 -10.09 16.53
CA HIS A 194 -5.08 -10.66 15.19
C HIS A 194 -4.15 -11.90 15.14
N LEU A 195 -4.13 -12.72 16.23
CA LEU A 195 -3.33 -13.96 16.26
C LEU A 195 -3.98 -15.10 15.46
N ASP A 196 -5.18 -14.91 14.97
CA ASP A 196 -5.84 -15.73 13.95
C ASP A 196 -5.17 -15.58 12.58
N TYR A 197 -4.63 -14.42 12.29
CA TYR A 197 -3.90 -14.12 11.07
C TYR A 197 -2.36 -14.21 11.26
N HIS A 198 -1.81 -13.52 12.26
CA HIS A 198 -0.40 -13.58 12.61
C HIS A 198 -0.17 -14.76 13.59
N ARG A 199 0.71 -15.68 13.22
CA ARG A 199 0.97 -16.91 14.02
C ARG A 199 1.57 -16.62 15.39
N SER A 200 2.15 -15.43 15.60
CA SER A 200 2.78 -15.00 16.84
C SER A 200 2.74 -13.49 17.02
N LEU A 201 2.92 -13.05 18.27
CA LEU A 201 3.06 -11.62 18.59
C LEU A 201 4.29 -11.00 17.92
N GLU A 202 5.34 -11.78 17.71
CA GLU A 202 6.56 -11.33 17.03
C GLU A 202 6.34 -11.13 15.52
N GLU A 203 5.59 -12.01 14.86
CA GLU A 203 5.20 -11.79 13.45
C GLU A 203 4.31 -10.56 13.30
N TYR A 204 3.36 -10.38 14.24
CA TYR A 204 2.51 -9.19 14.29
C TYR A 204 3.32 -7.90 14.48
N TYR A 205 4.33 -7.94 15.37
CA TYR A 205 5.28 -6.85 15.54
C TYR A 205 6.04 -6.56 14.25
N LYS A 206 6.66 -7.58 13.63
CA LYS A 206 7.42 -7.44 12.38
C LYS A 206 6.60 -6.86 11.24
N ALA A 207 5.34 -7.24 11.13
CA ALA A 207 4.44 -6.65 10.14
C ALA A 207 4.31 -5.14 10.32
N LYS A 208 4.17 -4.65 11.58
CA LYS A 208 4.08 -3.21 11.86
C LYS A 208 5.44 -2.50 11.76
N GLU A 209 6.51 -3.15 12.19
CA GLU A 209 7.88 -2.64 12.13
C GLU A 209 8.27 -2.23 10.71
N ARG A 210 7.76 -2.93 9.71
CA ARG A 210 7.97 -2.67 8.29
C ARG A 210 7.69 -1.22 7.88
N LEU A 211 6.70 -0.58 8.50
CA LEU A 211 6.35 0.83 8.23
C LEU A 211 7.47 1.81 8.63
N PHE A 212 8.36 1.42 9.55
CA PHE A 212 9.41 2.27 10.10
C PHE A 212 10.74 2.11 9.37
N SER A 213 10.68 2.13 8.04
CA SER A 213 11.83 2.12 7.15
C SER A 213 11.89 3.41 6.32
N ASN A 214 13.09 3.78 5.88
CA ASN A 214 13.31 4.97 5.05
C ASN A 214 12.67 4.87 3.65
N SER A 215 12.23 3.69 3.24
CA SER A 215 11.44 3.51 2.01
C SER A 215 10.02 4.05 2.13
N PHE A 216 9.49 4.21 3.35
CA PHE A 216 8.15 4.75 3.59
C PHE A 216 8.19 6.19 4.07
N SER A 217 9.09 6.54 5.00
CA SER A 217 9.15 7.87 5.59
C SER A 217 10.55 8.19 6.12
N SER A 218 10.83 9.48 6.28
CA SER A 218 12.02 9.96 7.02
C SER A 218 11.71 10.31 8.48
N LYS A 219 10.44 10.29 8.91
CA LYS A 219 10.01 10.72 10.24
C LYS A 219 9.09 9.70 10.90
N ALA A 220 9.30 9.47 12.19
CA ALA A 220 8.47 8.59 13.00
C ALA A 220 8.05 9.24 14.32
N VAL A 221 6.78 9.06 14.70
CA VAL A 221 6.26 9.41 16.03
C VAL A 221 5.92 8.10 16.74
N VAL A 222 6.56 7.84 17.88
CA VAL A 222 6.46 6.53 18.54
C VAL A 222 6.06 6.71 20.00
N VAL A 223 5.02 6.03 20.44
CA VAL A 223 4.70 5.91 21.86
C VAL A 223 5.74 4.98 22.50
N ILE A 224 6.58 5.53 23.37
CA ILE A 224 7.71 4.87 24.04
C ILE A 224 7.38 4.55 25.51
N GLY A 225 8.30 3.88 26.21
CA GLY A 225 8.13 3.47 27.61
C GLY A 225 7.43 2.11 27.76
N GLN A 226 7.25 1.38 26.66
CA GLN A 226 6.81 0.00 26.61
C GLN A 226 7.67 -0.78 25.61
N GLU A 227 7.87 -2.07 25.85
CA GLU A 227 8.78 -2.94 25.09
C GLU A 227 8.71 -2.74 23.58
N PHE A 228 7.52 -2.86 23.00
CA PHE A 228 7.38 -2.78 21.53
C PHE A 228 7.53 -1.36 20.99
N GLY A 229 7.14 -0.33 21.73
CA GLY A 229 7.38 1.06 21.37
C GLY A 229 8.86 1.38 21.34
N ASP A 230 9.59 0.96 22.37
CA ASP A 230 11.04 1.16 22.46
C ASP A 230 11.77 0.41 21.33
N ARG A 231 11.34 -0.81 21.00
CA ARG A 231 11.88 -1.57 19.84
C ARG A 231 11.60 -0.85 18.51
N ILE A 232 10.38 -0.35 18.26
CA ILE A 232 10.04 0.42 17.05
C ILE A 232 10.89 1.68 16.96
N ALA A 233 11.06 2.42 18.06
CA ALA A 233 11.90 3.62 18.10
C ALA A 233 13.35 3.30 17.72
N ALA A 234 13.90 2.22 18.27
CA ALA A 234 15.26 1.75 17.95
C ALA A 234 15.38 1.35 16.46
N THR A 235 14.42 0.60 15.93
CA THR A 235 14.39 0.22 14.50
C THR A 235 14.32 1.45 13.60
N ALA A 236 13.44 2.42 13.92
CA ALA A 236 13.30 3.64 13.13
C ALA A 236 14.60 4.46 13.11
N LEU A 237 15.25 4.62 14.26
CA LEU A 237 16.56 5.30 14.36
C LEU A 237 17.64 4.58 13.54
N ASN A 238 17.71 3.25 13.62
CA ASN A 238 18.67 2.45 12.86
C ASN A 238 18.44 2.53 11.35
N ASN A 239 17.21 2.72 10.93
CA ASN A 239 16.81 2.93 9.54
C ASN A 239 16.97 4.39 9.09
N GLY A 240 17.49 5.27 9.93
CA GLY A 240 17.79 6.66 9.61
C GLY A 240 16.59 7.62 9.68
N LEU A 241 15.50 7.24 10.34
CA LEU A 241 14.35 8.11 10.53
C LEU A 241 14.62 9.10 11.70
N GLU A 242 14.10 10.31 11.56
CA GLU A 242 13.94 11.24 12.69
C GLU A 242 12.81 10.72 13.60
N VAL A 243 13.12 10.47 14.88
CA VAL A 243 12.17 9.85 15.82
C VAL A 243 11.74 10.83 16.89
N ILE A 244 10.44 11.04 17.02
CA ILE A 244 9.81 11.77 18.15
C ILE A 244 9.18 10.74 19.07
N GLY A 245 9.76 10.55 20.26
CA GLY A 245 9.21 9.70 21.31
C GLY A 245 8.11 10.43 22.10
N VAL A 246 6.96 9.79 22.28
CA VAL A 246 5.87 10.27 23.13
C VAL A 246 5.74 9.31 24.31
N ASN A 247 5.88 9.81 25.51
CA ASN A 247 5.66 9.04 26.73
C ASN A 247 4.30 9.46 27.33
N PRO A 248 3.29 8.56 27.36
CA PRO A 248 1.94 8.86 27.83
C PRO A 248 1.84 9.00 29.34
#